data_6a3f93119bf41cd326328f5a036b2d58
#
_entry.id   6a3f93119bf41cd326328f5a036b2d58
#
_cell.length_a   1.000
_cell.length_b   1.000
_cell.length_c   1.000
_cell.angle_alpha   90.00
_cell.angle_beta   90.00
_cell.angle_gamma   90.00
#
_symmetry.space_group_name_H-M   'P 1'
#
loop_
_entity.id
_entity.type
_entity.pdbx_description
1 polymer ?
#
loop_
_entity_poly.entity_id
_entity_poly.type
_entity_poly.pdbx_seq_one_letter_code
_entity_poly.pdbx_strand_id
1 'polypeptide(L)'
;MVIGPLAQKPLQPVRTIFISFCRLCFFSSSSKACFTLNEIIQTVKESGLRGRGGAGFPTGLKWEFCAKAKGDLKYLLCNGDEGDPGAFMDRSVLEADPHAVLEGMVIAAKAIGAHQGYIYVRAEYPLAITRLEIAIAQANEYGLLGKNILNSGFDFDVQICQGAGAFVCGEETALMTSIEGKRGMPRPRPPFPAHKGLWQKPSVLNNVETYANIGQIILQGGKWYASLGTEKSKGTKVFALTGAINNIGLIEVPMGIPLRKIIYLIGGGIPNKRKFKAVQMGGPSGGCIPESLIDTPVDYESITQTGAIMGSGGMVVMDETTCMVGIAKFFLEFTQEESCGKCVPCRIGTKVMLDTLEAICAGRGKDGDIELLEDLAQDIKDTSLCGLGQTAPNPVLTTIKYFRSEYEAHIQEKRCPAHSCLALLKFEVIPELCKMCGVCAKDCPVEAIKWEKKQVAVIDTEKCIRCKTCITSCKFMAIE
;
A
#
# COMPACT_ATOMS: atom_id res chain seq x y z
N MET A 1 1.97 -9.48 17.72
CA MET A 1 2.18 -8.47 18.77
C MET A 1 1.56 -7.19 18.25
N VAL A 2 0.51 -6.69 18.87
CA VAL A 2 -0.14 -5.42 18.47
C VAL A 2 0.68 -4.30 19.09
N ILE A 3 1.30 -3.46 18.26
CA ILE A 3 2.03 -2.29 18.75
C ILE A 3 0.99 -1.18 18.99
N GLY A 4 0.66 -0.94 20.27
CA GLY A 4 -0.15 0.20 20.70
C GLY A 4 0.56 1.54 20.43
N PRO A 5 -0.11 2.71 20.63
CA PRO A 5 0.47 4.01 20.33
C PRO A 5 1.81 4.19 21.06
N LEU A 6 2.86 4.36 20.27
CA LEU A 6 4.23 4.57 20.76
C LEU A 6 4.33 5.90 21.51
N ALA A 7 4.27 5.84 22.84
CA ALA A 7 4.72 6.94 23.68
C ALA A 7 6.18 7.27 23.34
N GLN A 8 6.50 8.55 23.31
CA GLN A 8 7.84 9.10 23.05
C GLN A 8 8.90 8.47 23.98
N LYS A 9 9.43 7.32 23.60
CA LYS A 9 10.63 6.77 24.24
C LYS A 9 11.85 7.43 23.62
N PRO A 10 12.86 7.83 24.41
CA PRO A 10 14.14 8.30 23.86
C PRO A 10 14.75 7.20 22.98
N LEU A 11 15.43 7.61 21.89
CA LEU A 11 16.20 6.71 21.04
C LEU A 11 17.08 5.82 21.91
N GLN A 12 17.06 4.52 21.66
CA GLN A 12 17.92 3.58 22.38
C GLN A 12 19.40 3.97 22.18
N PRO A 13 20.26 3.76 23.17
CA PRO A 13 21.66 4.15 23.05
C PRO A 13 22.31 3.43 21.87
N VAL A 14 22.97 4.19 21.02
CA VAL A 14 23.59 3.81 19.73
C VAL A 14 24.45 2.54 19.81
N ARG A 15 24.98 2.21 20.99
CA ARG A 15 25.81 1.00 21.23
C ARG A 15 25.09 -0.33 20.98
N THR A 16 23.76 -0.37 21.07
CA THR A 16 22.99 -1.62 20.86
C THR A 16 22.53 -1.80 19.41
N ILE A 17 22.55 -0.74 18.60
CA ILE A 17 21.88 -0.65 17.32
C ILE A 17 22.75 -1.15 16.16
N PHE A 18 24.07 -1.01 16.23
CA PHE A 18 24.99 -1.45 15.16
C PHE A 18 25.75 -2.75 15.50
N ILE A 19 25.06 -3.71 16.12
CA ILE A 19 25.67 -5.00 16.51
C ILE A 19 26.11 -5.80 15.27
N SER A 20 25.42 -5.69 14.15
CA SER A 20 25.77 -6.36 12.89
C SER A 20 27.09 -5.83 12.31
N PHE A 21 27.37 -4.54 12.47
CA PHE A 21 28.65 -3.94 12.04
C PHE A 21 29.85 -4.51 12.80
N CYS A 22 29.71 -4.71 14.11
CA CYS A 22 30.79 -5.30 14.91
C CYS A 22 31.11 -6.75 14.52
N ARG A 23 30.10 -7.52 14.06
CA ARG A 23 30.29 -8.90 13.61
C ARG A 23 30.73 -9.03 12.15
N LEU A 24 30.46 -8.04 11.29
CA LEU A 24 30.97 -8.01 9.91
C LEU A 24 32.48 -7.84 9.80
N CYS A 25 33.19 -7.75 10.94
CA CYS A 25 34.66 -7.61 11.00
C CYS A 25 35.20 -6.62 9.96
N PHE A 26 34.70 -5.37 9.97
CA PHE A 26 35.33 -4.28 9.24
C PHE A 26 36.73 -3.94 9.82
N PHE A 27 37.12 -4.54 10.96
CA PHE A 27 38.16 -4.07 11.83
C PHE A 27 39.49 -4.82 11.80
N SER A 28 39.64 -5.85 10.99
CA SER A 28 40.90 -6.59 11.06
C SER A 28 41.41 -7.00 9.72
N SER A 29 42.49 -6.38 9.32
CA SER A 29 43.39 -6.89 8.26
C SER A 29 44.02 -8.26 8.60
N SER A 30 43.74 -8.82 9.78
CA SER A 30 44.34 -10.05 10.29
C SER A 30 43.38 -11.18 10.66
N SER A 31 42.07 -11.01 10.56
CA SER A 31 41.11 -12.09 10.85
C SER A 31 40.37 -12.62 9.63
N LYS A 32 40.28 -13.95 9.50
CA LYS A 32 39.60 -14.72 8.43
C LYS A 32 38.05 -14.52 8.36
N ALA A 33 37.49 -13.50 8.99
CA ALA A 33 36.04 -13.34 9.20
C ALA A 33 35.43 -12.09 8.53
N CYS A 34 36.12 -11.48 7.55
CA CYS A 34 35.59 -10.30 6.87
C CYS A 34 34.75 -10.73 5.65
N PHE A 35 33.46 -10.36 5.63
CA PHE A 35 32.61 -10.59 4.45
C PHE A 35 33.13 -9.83 3.26
N THR A 36 33.38 -10.52 2.16
CA THR A 36 33.63 -9.93 0.85
C THR A 36 32.33 -9.38 0.26
N LEU A 37 32.42 -8.47 -0.73
CA LEU A 37 31.24 -7.93 -1.43
C LEU A 37 30.35 -9.06 -1.97
N ASN A 38 30.96 -10.11 -2.51
CA ASN A 38 30.23 -11.26 -3.06
C ASN A 38 29.54 -12.07 -1.96
N GLU A 39 30.17 -12.25 -0.80
CA GLU A 39 29.55 -12.98 0.32
C GLU A 39 28.34 -12.24 0.89
N ILE A 40 28.36 -10.90 0.97
CA ILE A 40 27.18 -10.10 1.35
C ILE A 40 26.03 -10.36 0.38
N ILE A 41 26.29 -10.21 -0.93
CA ILE A 41 25.28 -10.44 -1.96
C ILE A 41 24.75 -11.88 -1.90
N GLN A 42 25.64 -12.85 -1.72
CA GLN A 42 25.26 -14.26 -1.65
C GLN A 42 24.38 -14.56 -0.41
N THR A 43 24.73 -13.99 0.76
CA THR A 43 23.92 -14.11 1.98
C THR A 43 22.51 -13.56 1.79
N VAL A 44 22.39 -12.38 1.14
CA VAL A 44 21.09 -11.78 0.83
C VAL A 44 20.34 -12.61 -0.22
N LYS A 45 21.01 -13.22 -1.19
CA LYS A 45 20.38 -14.16 -2.14
C LYS A 45 19.88 -15.41 -1.44
N GLU A 46 20.70 -16.02 -0.56
CA GLU A 46 20.32 -17.19 0.23
C GLU A 46 19.14 -16.94 1.17
N SER A 47 19.02 -15.72 1.68
CA SER A 47 17.86 -15.33 2.50
C SER A 47 16.55 -15.38 1.75
N GLY A 48 16.57 -15.28 0.42
CA GLY A 48 15.37 -15.17 -0.40
C GLY A 48 14.57 -13.89 -0.15
N LEU A 49 15.19 -12.87 0.46
CA LEU A 49 14.52 -11.58 0.69
C LEU A 49 14.07 -10.96 -0.63
N ARG A 50 12.78 -10.71 -0.74
CA ARG A 50 12.16 -9.96 -1.84
C ARG A 50 11.83 -8.54 -1.38
N GLY A 51 11.89 -7.58 -2.28
CA GLY A 51 11.57 -6.18 -1.98
C GLY A 51 10.20 -6.01 -1.34
N ARG A 52 10.13 -5.27 -0.22
CA ARG A 52 8.93 -5.06 0.59
C ARG A 52 8.04 -3.91 0.13
N GLY A 53 8.50 -3.13 -0.86
CA GLY A 53 7.73 -2.01 -1.41
C GLY A 53 6.63 -2.37 -2.41
N GLY A 54 6.32 -3.66 -2.60
CA GLY A 54 5.16 -4.11 -3.39
C GLY A 54 5.45 -5.05 -4.55
N ALA A 55 6.44 -4.77 -5.39
CA ALA A 55 6.76 -5.57 -6.58
C ALA A 55 7.42 -6.92 -6.25
N GLY A 56 8.02 -7.07 -5.07
CA GLY A 56 8.58 -8.34 -4.62
C GLY A 56 9.78 -8.85 -5.44
N PHE A 57 10.55 -7.97 -6.08
CA PHE A 57 11.75 -8.39 -6.83
C PHE A 57 12.85 -8.90 -5.87
N PRO A 58 13.58 -9.98 -6.20
CA PRO A 58 14.64 -10.53 -5.33
C PRO A 58 15.75 -9.51 -5.06
N THR A 59 15.94 -9.15 -3.78
CA THR A 59 16.85 -8.06 -3.36
C THR A 59 18.30 -8.36 -3.72
N GLY A 60 18.79 -9.56 -3.40
CA GLY A 60 20.18 -9.94 -3.70
C GLY A 60 20.50 -9.98 -5.19
N LEU A 61 19.52 -10.34 -6.04
CA LEU A 61 19.69 -10.32 -7.49
C LEU A 61 19.76 -8.87 -8.03
N LYS A 62 18.95 -7.96 -7.48
CA LYS A 62 19.00 -6.53 -7.82
C LYS A 62 20.36 -5.93 -7.50
N TRP A 63 20.92 -6.29 -6.34
CA TRP A 63 22.25 -5.85 -5.92
C TRP A 63 23.34 -6.41 -6.84
N GLU A 64 23.26 -7.70 -7.18
CA GLU A 64 24.21 -8.34 -8.08
C GLU A 64 24.26 -7.65 -9.45
N PHE A 65 23.13 -7.31 -10.05
CA PHE A 65 23.08 -6.59 -11.33
C PHE A 65 23.80 -5.24 -11.26
N CYS A 66 23.57 -4.46 -10.20
CA CYS A 66 24.23 -3.19 -10.02
C CYS A 66 25.72 -3.34 -9.69
N ALA A 67 26.08 -4.33 -8.87
CA ALA A 67 27.49 -4.60 -8.54
C ALA A 67 28.31 -4.90 -9.80
N LYS A 68 27.75 -5.70 -10.74
CA LYS A 68 28.37 -6.06 -12.03
C LYS A 68 28.32 -4.95 -13.08
N ALA A 69 27.47 -3.93 -12.90
CA ALA A 69 27.37 -2.83 -13.84
C ALA A 69 28.69 -2.02 -13.89
N LYS A 70 29.14 -1.69 -15.10
CA LYS A 70 30.32 -0.85 -15.32
C LYS A 70 29.99 0.60 -14.96
N GLY A 71 30.90 1.28 -14.30
CA GLY A 71 30.77 2.69 -13.91
C GLY A 71 31.66 3.00 -12.70
N ASP A 72 32.13 4.22 -12.65
CA ASP A 72 32.93 4.77 -11.56
C ASP A 72 32.13 5.22 -10.37
N LEU A 73 30.86 5.59 -10.61
CA LEU A 73 29.91 6.03 -9.58
C LEU A 73 28.67 5.15 -9.60
N LYS A 74 28.23 4.76 -8.40
CA LYS A 74 26.97 4.05 -8.16
C LYS A 74 26.19 4.72 -7.05
N TYR A 75 24.87 4.70 -7.14
CA TYR A 75 23.99 5.31 -6.15
C TYR A 75 23.12 4.30 -5.46
N LEU A 76 22.89 4.53 -4.18
CA LEU A 76 21.96 3.74 -3.38
C LEU A 76 20.77 4.61 -2.95
N LEU A 77 19.56 4.10 -3.13
CA LEU A 77 18.33 4.83 -2.86
C LEU A 77 17.45 4.04 -1.88
N CYS A 78 16.95 4.74 -0.87
CA CYS A 78 15.91 4.24 0.03
C CYS A 78 14.59 4.92 -0.31
N ASN A 79 13.59 4.12 -0.66
CA ASN A 79 12.24 4.59 -0.96
C ASN A 79 11.41 4.58 0.32
N GLY A 80 11.17 5.76 0.88
CA GLY A 80 10.24 6.05 1.96
C GLY A 80 9.05 6.89 1.49
N ASP A 81 8.73 6.86 0.18
CA ASP A 81 7.54 7.50 -0.39
C ASP A 81 6.32 6.58 -0.24
N GLU A 82 5.83 6.44 0.99
CA GLU A 82 4.68 5.63 1.36
C GLU A 82 3.39 6.41 1.14
N GLY A 83 2.82 6.29 -0.05
CA GLY A 83 1.66 7.08 -0.49
C GLY A 83 0.31 6.37 -0.37
N ASP A 84 0.27 5.07 -0.06
CA ASP A 84 -0.97 4.30 0.07
C ASP A 84 -1.84 4.84 1.21
N PRO A 85 -3.12 5.18 0.99
CA PRO A 85 -4.02 5.61 2.06
C PRO A 85 -4.14 4.57 3.18
N GLY A 86 -3.84 4.99 4.42
CA GLY A 86 -3.88 4.12 5.59
C GLY A 86 -2.62 3.27 5.82
N ALA A 87 -1.63 3.30 4.92
CA ALA A 87 -0.34 2.66 5.11
C ALA A 87 0.61 3.57 5.90
N PHE A 88 1.31 3.01 6.90
CA PHE A 88 2.29 3.71 7.73
C PHE A 88 3.40 2.79 8.26
N MET A 89 3.69 1.70 7.53
CA MET A 89 4.72 0.72 7.88
C MET A 89 6.10 1.34 7.83
N ASP A 90 6.46 1.94 6.69
CA ASP A 90 7.76 2.58 6.45
C ASP A 90 7.95 3.78 7.35
N ARG A 91 6.91 4.62 7.51
CA ARG A 91 6.89 5.71 8.47
C ARG A 91 7.24 5.24 9.87
N SER A 92 6.62 4.15 10.33
CA SER A 92 6.84 3.63 11.69
C SER A 92 8.27 3.15 11.91
N VAL A 93 8.89 2.54 10.90
CA VAL A 93 10.30 2.14 10.96
C VAL A 93 11.21 3.38 11.02
N LEU A 94 10.98 4.37 10.15
CA LEU A 94 11.79 5.60 10.12
C LEU A 94 11.66 6.42 11.42
N GLU A 95 10.50 6.40 12.05
CA GLU A 95 10.27 7.10 13.33
C GLU A 95 10.80 6.34 14.55
N ALA A 96 10.72 5.00 14.54
CA ALA A 96 11.06 4.17 15.69
C ALA A 96 12.52 3.67 15.69
N ASP A 97 13.02 3.23 14.52
CA ASP A 97 14.36 2.66 14.36
C ASP A 97 15.00 3.03 13.02
N PRO A 98 15.31 4.33 12.78
CA PRO A 98 15.98 4.77 11.56
C PRO A 98 17.39 4.18 11.41
N HIS A 99 18.03 3.76 12.50
CA HIS A 99 19.36 3.15 12.46
C HIS A 99 19.36 1.79 11.77
N ALA A 100 18.32 0.96 11.92
CA ALA A 100 18.21 -0.31 11.19
C ALA A 100 18.18 -0.09 9.67
N VAL A 101 17.54 1.01 9.21
CA VAL A 101 17.54 1.39 7.79
C VAL A 101 18.92 1.85 7.33
N LEU A 102 19.59 2.72 8.11
CA LEU A 102 20.94 3.20 7.80
C LEU A 102 21.93 2.04 7.75
N GLU A 103 21.87 1.11 8.73
CA GLU A 103 22.69 -0.09 8.73
C GLU A 103 22.50 -0.91 7.45
N GLY A 104 21.24 -1.20 7.08
CA GLY A 104 20.93 -1.91 5.85
C GLY A 104 21.46 -1.19 4.61
N MET A 105 21.39 0.14 4.58
CA MET A 105 21.93 0.95 3.49
C MET A 105 23.44 0.88 3.41
N VAL A 106 24.19 0.99 4.51
CA VAL A 106 25.65 0.89 4.51
C VAL A 106 26.11 -0.49 4.03
N ILE A 107 25.45 -1.56 4.48
CA ILE A 107 25.73 -2.94 4.02
C ILE A 107 25.49 -3.07 2.52
N ALA A 108 24.37 -2.55 2.03
CA ALA A 108 24.04 -2.57 0.61
C ALA A 108 25.03 -1.72 -0.23
N ALA A 109 25.39 -0.54 0.26
CA ALA A 109 26.37 0.33 -0.38
C ALA A 109 27.72 -0.36 -0.53
N LYS A 110 28.19 -1.01 0.53
CA LYS A 110 29.41 -1.83 0.49
C LYS A 110 29.28 -2.93 -0.56
N ALA A 111 28.16 -3.69 -0.57
CA ALA A 111 27.94 -4.80 -1.48
C ALA A 111 27.96 -4.41 -2.96
N ILE A 112 27.43 -3.23 -3.32
CA ILE A 112 27.38 -2.78 -4.72
C ILE A 112 28.52 -1.84 -5.13
N GLY A 113 29.31 -1.35 -4.14
CA GLY A 113 30.37 -0.35 -4.36
C GLY A 113 29.82 1.06 -4.58
N ALA A 114 28.76 1.44 -3.86
CA ALA A 114 28.23 2.81 -3.85
C ALA A 114 28.88 3.64 -2.73
N HIS A 115 29.09 4.94 -2.97
CA HIS A 115 29.65 5.87 -1.99
C HIS A 115 28.67 6.98 -1.61
N GLN A 116 27.51 7.06 -2.27
CA GLN A 116 26.47 8.05 -2.01
C GLN A 116 25.11 7.39 -1.97
N GLY A 117 24.34 7.68 -0.91
CA GLY A 117 22.97 7.24 -0.71
C GLY A 117 21.98 8.41 -0.60
N TYR A 118 20.72 8.15 -0.95
CA TYR A 118 19.61 9.08 -0.77
C TYR A 118 18.43 8.35 -0.12
N ILE A 119 17.87 8.97 0.93
CA ILE A 119 16.59 8.53 1.53
C ILE A 119 15.52 9.49 1.02
N TYR A 120 14.63 9.00 0.18
CA TYR A 120 13.49 9.77 -0.28
C TYR A 120 12.32 9.54 0.65
N VAL A 121 11.89 10.59 1.34
CA VAL A 121 10.83 10.53 2.35
C VAL A 121 9.81 11.64 2.10
N ARG A 122 8.54 11.38 2.38
CA ARG A 122 7.46 12.35 2.22
C ARG A 122 7.62 13.53 3.18
N ALA A 123 7.40 14.76 2.68
CA ALA A 123 7.38 15.95 3.53
C ALA A 123 6.30 15.92 4.62
N GLU A 124 5.25 15.11 4.42
CA GLU A 124 4.17 14.86 5.38
C GLU A 124 4.58 13.98 6.57
N TYR A 125 5.84 13.49 6.59
CA TYR A 125 6.40 12.73 7.69
C TYR A 125 7.48 13.52 8.48
N PRO A 126 7.14 14.68 9.08
CA PRO A 126 8.13 15.55 9.72
C PRO A 126 8.88 14.88 10.87
N LEU A 127 8.23 14.00 11.63
CA LEU A 127 8.88 13.27 12.71
C LEU A 127 9.90 12.25 12.16
N ALA A 128 9.59 11.54 11.08
CA ALA A 128 10.52 10.63 10.41
C ALA A 128 11.76 11.38 9.90
N ILE A 129 11.57 12.56 9.29
CA ILE A 129 12.65 13.42 8.80
C ILE A 129 13.57 13.81 9.98
N THR A 130 13.01 14.36 11.06
CA THR A 130 13.77 14.75 12.26
C THR A 130 14.53 13.56 12.85
N ARG A 131 13.91 12.38 12.93
CA ARG A 131 14.56 11.16 13.46
C ARG A 131 15.69 10.68 12.54
N LEU A 132 15.54 10.76 11.24
CA LEU A 132 16.59 10.44 10.27
C LEU A 132 17.76 11.42 10.36
N GLU A 133 17.52 12.73 10.50
CA GLU A 133 18.56 13.75 10.67
C GLU A 133 19.39 13.45 11.93
N ILE A 134 18.74 13.16 13.05
CA ILE A 134 19.41 12.77 14.30
C ILE A 134 20.22 11.49 14.10
N ALA A 135 19.65 10.46 13.48
CA ALA A 135 20.30 9.18 13.27
C ALA A 135 21.53 9.29 12.35
N ILE A 136 21.44 10.07 11.28
CA ILE A 136 22.55 10.35 10.36
C ILE A 136 23.67 11.10 11.08
N ALA A 137 23.34 12.13 11.89
CA ALA A 137 24.31 12.88 12.67
C ALA A 137 25.04 11.95 13.66
N GLN A 138 24.31 11.13 14.41
CA GLN A 138 24.88 10.14 15.32
C GLN A 138 25.76 9.11 14.60
N ALA A 139 25.30 8.58 13.47
CA ALA A 139 26.07 7.61 12.69
C ALA A 139 27.40 8.20 12.19
N ASN A 140 27.41 9.48 11.79
CA ASN A 140 28.64 10.18 11.42
C ASN A 140 29.56 10.39 12.64
N GLU A 141 29.04 10.82 13.77
CA GLU A 141 29.80 11.02 15.02
C GLU A 141 30.52 9.72 15.46
N TYR A 142 29.84 8.58 15.32
CA TYR A 142 30.42 7.28 15.68
C TYR A 142 31.26 6.63 14.56
N GLY A 143 31.49 7.31 13.44
CA GLY A 143 32.26 6.79 12.29
C GLY A 143 31.59 5.61 11.60
N LEU A 144 30.26 5.56 11.62
CA LEU A 144 29.42 4.54 10.96
C LEU A 144 28.88 5.01 9.62
N LEU A 145 29.03 6.32 9.35
CA LEU A 145 28.78 6.97 8.06
C LEU A 145 29.94 7.94 7.77
N GLY A 146 30.00 8.45 6.55
CA GLY A 146 30.98 9.41 6.07
C GLY A 146 32.25 8.74 5.55
N LYS A 147 33.41 9.27 5.96
CA LYS A 147 34.72 8.83 5.48
C LYS A 147 35.30 7.72 6.32
N ASN A 148 35.97 6.76 5.66
CA ASN A 148 36.73 5.70 6.30
C ASN A 148 35.95 4.98 7.43
N ILE A 149 34.71 4.57 7.10
CA ILE A 149 33.80 3.94 8.06
C ILE A 149 34.52 2.82 8.79
N LEU A 150 34.53 2.91 10.14
CA LEU A 150 35.14 1.93 11.04
C LEU A 150 36.60 1.58 10.68
N ASN A 151 37.37 2.52 10.11
CA ASN A 151 38.75 2.35 9.64
C ASN A 151 38.89 1.27 8.51
N SER A 152 37.85 1.02 7.73
CA SER A 152 37.84 0.01 6.68
C SER A 152 38.31 0.50 5.31
N GLY A 153 38.60 1.79 5.15
CA GLY A 153 38.85 2.43 3.85
C GLY A 153 37.61 2.62 2.99
N PHE A 154 36.41 2.31 3.52
CA PHE A 154 35.14 2.49 2.82
C PHE A 154 34.48 3.83 3.21
N ASP A 155 34.08 4.57 2.18
CA ASP A 155 33.34 5.83 2.33
C ASP A 155 31.88 5.62 1.90
N PHE A 156 30.93 6.09 2.70
CA PHE A 156 29.52 6.15 2.29
C PHE A 156 28.80 7.27 3.04
N ASP A 157 28.13 8.13 2.28
CA ASP A 157 27.35 9.24 2.84
C ASP A 157 25.87 9.13 2.43
N VAL A 158 25.00 9.68 3.27
CA VAL A 158 23.53 9.61 3.06
C VAL A 158 22.92 10.99 3.19
N GLN A 159 22.08 11.35 2.22
CA GLN A 159 21.30 12.59 2.21
C GLN A 159 19.81 12.30 2.20
N ILE A 160 19.03 13.15 2.87
CA ILE A 160 17.57 13.10 2.87
C ILE A 160 17.04 13.95 1.71
N CYS A 161 16.16 13.37 0.91
CA CYS A 161 15.39 14.06 -0.13
C CYS A 161 13.93 14.06 0.27
N GLN A 162 13.32 15.23 0.40
CA GLN A 162 11.92 15.37 0.75
C GLN A 162 11.05 15.38 -0.50
N GLY A 163 10.11 14.44 -0.57
CA GLY A 163 9.10 14.37 -1.63
C GLY A 163 7.90 15.26 -1.32
N ALA A 164 7.26 15.79 -2.37
CA ALA A 164 6.07 16.64 -2.25
C ALA A 164 4.74 15.84 -2.19
N GLY A 165 4.78 14.56 -1.81
CA GLY A 165 3.61 13.74 -1.55
C GLY A 165 2.97 13.07 -2.78
N ALA A 166 3.52 13.19 -3.97
CA ALA A 166 2.97 12.54 -5.16
C ALA A 166 3.21 11.01 -5.13
N PHE A 167 2.14 10.23 -5.09
CA PHE A 167 2.18 8.76 -5.03
C PHE A 167 3.03 8.12 -6.15
N VAL A 168 2.99 8.71 -7.36
CA VAL A 168 3.80 8.25 -8.49
C VAL A 168 5.31 8.29 -8.20
N CYS A 169 5.78 9.12 -7.26
CA CYS A 169 7.19 9.18 -6.87
C CYS A 169 7.65 7.93 -6.11
N GLY A 170 6.74 7.05 -5.66
CA GLY A 170 7.07 5.71 -5.20
C GLY A 170 7.53 4.77 -6.31
N GLU A 171 7.26 5.07 -7.58
CA GLU A 171 7.82 4.32 -8.71
C GLU A 171 9.32 4.61 -8.86
N GLU A 172 10.11 3.55 -9.05
CA GLU A 172 11.57 3.57 -9.00
C GLU A 172 12.21 4.68 -9.85
N THR A 173 11.78 4.84 -11.10
CA THR A 173 12.36 5.83 -12.02
C THR A 173 11.77 7.22 -11.85
N ALA A 174 10.53 7.33 -11.38
CA ALA A 174 9.90 8.60 -11.04
C ALA A 174 10.56 9.24 -9.81
N LEU A 175 10.87 8.44 -8.78
CA LEU A 175 11.65 8.86 -7.62
C LEU A 175 13.01 9.41 -8.03
N MET A 176 13.76 8.70 -8.89
CA MET A 176 15.04 9.17 -9.40
C MET A 176 14.90 10.50 -10.16
N THR A 177 13.87 10.63 -10.98
CA THR A 177 13.60 11.87 -11.73
C THR A 177 13.30 13.04 -10.80
N SER A 178 12.60 12.77 -9.70
CA SER A 178 12.34 13.77 -8.65
C SER A 178 13.62 14.21 -7.93
N ILE A 179 14.50 13.26 -7.54
CA ILE A 179 15.81 13.59 -6.94
C ILE A 179 16.67 14.43 -7.91
N GLU A 180 16.56 14.20 -9.21
CA GLU A 180 17.25 15.00 -10.24
C GLU A 180 16.69 16.42 -10.40
N GLY A 181 15.70 16.83 -9.57
CA GLY A 181 15.08 18.16 -9.63
C GLY A 181 14.09 18.34 -10.76
N LYS A 182 13.61 17.25 -11.36
CA LYS A 182 12.63 17.25 -12.45
C LYS A 182 11.28 16.77 -11.93
N ARG A 183 10.22 16.95 -12.73
CA ARG A 183 8.91 16.39 -12.42
C ARG A 183 9.00 14.86 -12.28
N GLY A 184 8.50 14.31 -11.17
CA GLY A 184 8.50 12.89 -10.86
C GLY A 184 7.68 12.08 -11.86
N MET A 185 8.28 11.74 -13.00
CA MET A 185 7.67 10.94 -14.05
C MET A 185 8.50 9.70 -14.35
N PRO A 186 7.88 8.53 -14.54
CA PRO A 186 8.56 7.29 -14.88
C PRO A 186 9.30 7.39 -16.21
N ARG A 187 10.38 6.61 -16.33
CA ARG A 187 11.18 6.45 -17.55
C ARG A 187 10.85 5.11 -18.22
N PRO A 188 10.94 5.03 -19.57
CA PRO A 188 10.90 3.74 -20.26
C PRO A 188 12.02 2.81 -19.80
N ARG A 189 11.73 1.53 -19.71
CA ARG A 189 12.72 0.46 -19.46
C ARG A 189 12.69 -0.54 -20.62
N PRO A 190 13.80 -1.05 -21.15
CA PRO A 190 15.19 -0.74 -20.82
C PRO A 190 15.64 0.69 -21.20
N PRO A 191 16.73 1.25 -20.61
CA PRO A 191 17.64 0.61 -19.66
C PRO A 191 17.06 0.55 -18.23
N PHE A 192 17.40 -0.50 -17.50
CA PHE A 192 17.04 -0.65 -16.10
C PHE A 192 17.94 0.19 -15.18
N PRO A 193 17.46 0.64 -14.00
CA PRO A 193 18.23 1.47 -13.07
C PRO A 193 19.56 0.87 -12.63
N ALA A 194 19.68 -0.45 -12.55
CA ALA A 194 20.95 -1.14 -12.27
C ALA A 194 22.06 -0.80 -13.27
N HIS A 195 21.70 -0.32 -14.47
CA HIS A 195 22.64 0.13 -15.51
C HIS A 195 22.63 1.65 -15.70
N LYS A 196 21.43 2.28 -15.73
CA LYS A 196 21.23 3.72 -15.93
C LYS A 196 20.09 4.24 -15.07
N GLY A 197 20.36 4.49 -13.79
CA GLY A 197 19.43 5.03 -12.81
C GLY A 197 19.61 6.53 -12.59
N LEU A 198 19.87 6.92 -11.34
CA LEU A 198 20.04 8.31 -10.93
C LEU A 198 21.23 8.95 -11.67
N TRP A 199 21.01 10.13 -12.28
CA TRP A 199 21.98 10.84 -13.14
C TRP A 199 22.65 9.94 -14.18
N GLN A 200 21.89 8.98 -14.73
CA GLN A 200 22.36 8.00 -15.72
C GLN A 200 23.49 7.08 -15.23
N LYS A 201 23.68 6.95 -13.92
CA LYS A 201 24.64 6.05 -13.29
C LYS A 201 23.93 4.80 -12.75
N PRO A 202 24.64 3.66 -12.61
CA PRO A 202 24.08 2.48 -11.99
C PRO A 202 23.52 2.77 -10.59
N SER A 203 22.30 2.34 -10.33
CA SER A 203 21.61 2.66 -9.08
C SER A 203 20.79 1.48 -8.58
N VAL A 204 20.73 1.33 -7.25
CA VAL A 204 19.82 0.41 -6.57
C VAL A 204 18.84 1.21 -5.74
N LEU A 205 17.55 0.91 -5.88
CA LEU A 205 16.51 1.42 -5.01
C LEU A 205 15.88 0.24 -4.27
N ASN A 206 15.81 0.33 -2.94
CA ASN A 206 15.00 -0.57 -2.11
C ASN A 206 14.09 0.24 -1.20
N ASN A 207 13.01 -0.38 -0.75
CA ASN A 207 12.07 0.17 0.21
C ASN A 207 12.66 0.16 1.64
N VAL A 208 12.11 0.97 2.54
CA VAL A 208 12.50 1.11 3.96
C VAL A 208 12.49 -0.24 4.68
N GLU A 209 11.34 -0.97 4.63
CA GLU A 209 11.21 -2.29 5.27
C GLU A 209 12.24 -3.29 4.73
N THR A 210 12.58 -3.20 3.44
CA THR A 210 13.61 -4.05 2.84
C THR A 210 14.97 -3.82 3.49
N TYR A 211 15.40 -2.56 3.65
CA TYR A 211 16.67 -2.25 4.29
C TYR A 211 16.70 -2.64 5.77
N ALA A 212 15.60 -2.42 6.50
CA ALA A 212 15.50 -2.77 7.91
C ALA A 212 15.71 -4.29 8.19
N ASN A 213 15.45 -5.15 7.21
CA ASN A 213 15.69 -6.59 7.33
C ASN A 213 17.16 -6.99 7.14
N ILE A 214 17.98 -6.16 6.47
CA ILE A 214 19.33 -6.55 6.03
C ILE A 214 20.25 -6.82 7.21
N GLY A 215 20.27 -5.95 8.23
CA GLY A 215 21.13 -6.11 9.40
C GLY A 215 20.92 -7.49 10.06
N GLN A 216 19.68 -7.88 10.26
CA GLN A 216 19.35 -9.18 10.86
C GLN A 216 19.71 -10.37 9.96
N ILE A 217 19.57 -10.24 8.66
CA ILE A 217 19.96 -11.28 7.70
C ILE A 217 21.48 -11.51 7.74
N ILE A 218 22.26 -10.45 7.81
CA ILE A 218 23.73 -10.58 7.91
C ILE A 218 24.15 -11.13 9.27
N LEU A 219 23.46 -10.71 10.34
CA LEU A 219 23.76 -11.13 11.70
C LEU A 219 23.44 -12.61 11.95
N GLN A 220 22.28 -13.07 11.52
CA GLN A 220 21.75 -14.41 11.77
C GLN A 220 22.07 -15.40 10.64
N GLY A 221 22.40 -14.88 9.44
CA GLY A 221 22.64 -15.66 8.22
C GLY A 221 21.42 -15.79 7.32
N GLY A 222 21.67 -15.89 6.00
CA GLY A 222 20.60 -15.99 5.00
C GLY A 222 19.67 -17.18 5.23
N LYS A 223 20.19 -18.32 5.61
CA LYS A 223 19.40 -19.54 5.89
C LYS A 223 18.43 -19.37 7.07
N TRP A 224 18.83 -18.62 8.09
CA TRP A 224 17.93 -18.31 9.20
C TRP A 224 16.68 -17.54 8.71
N TYR A 225 16.88 -16.48 7.94
CA TYR A 225 15.76 -15.72 7.38
C TYR A 225 14.90 -16.58 6.42
N ALA A 226 15.55 -17.40 5.60
CA ALA A 226 14.90 -18.32 4.67
C ALA A 226 14.09 -19.43 5.36
N SER A 227 14.30 -19.68 6.66
CA SER A 227 13.50 -20.65 7.43
C SER A 227 12.10 -20.13 7.77
N LEU A 228 11.88 -18.81 7.65
CA LEU A 228 10.57 -18.16 7.83
C LEU A 228 9.87 -18.01 6.48
N GLY A 229 8.54 -18.10 6.48
CA GLY A 229 7.73 -17.87 5.28
C GLY A 229 7.48 -19.13 4.46
N THR A 230 7.15 -18.94 3.17
CA THR A 230 6.88 -20.03 2.21
C THR A 230 8.14 -20.37 1.38
N GLU A 231 8.03 -21.37 0.49
CA GLU A 231 9.15 -21.76 -0.37
C GLU A 231 9.66 -20.59 -1.24
N LYS A 232 8.76 -19.77 -1.80
CA LYS A 232 9.08 -18.67 -2.74
C LYS A 232 9.03 -17.28 -2.11
N SER A 233 8.34 -17.12 -0.97
CA SER A 233 8.17 -15.86 -0.26
C SER A 233 8.71 -16.00 1.16
N LYS A 234 9.97 -15.60 1.36
CA LYS A 234 10.71 -15.78 2.61
C LYS A 234 10.55 -14.61 3.57
N GLY A 235 10.74 -14.90 4.86
CA GLY A 235 10.79 -13.93 5.95
C GLY A 235 9.41 -13.51 6.43
N THR A 236 9.37 -12.33 7.05
CA THR A 236 8.16 -11.66 7.54
C THR A 236 7.77 -10.49 6.66
N LYS A 237 6.56 -9.97 6.85
CA LYS A 237 6.11 -8.72 6.27
C LYS A 237 5.22 -7.97 7.24
N VAL A 238 5.38 -6.64 7.25
CA VAL A 238 4.52 -5.73 7.99
C VAL A 238 3.30 -5.37 7.15
N PHE A 239 2.13 -5.38 7.78
CA PHE A 239 0.87 -4.95 7.17
C PHE A 239 0.20 -3.87 8.01
N ALA A 240 -0.39 -2.87 7.34
CA ALA A 240 -1.31 -1.91 7.94
C ALA A 240 -2.74 -2.45 7.78
N LEU A 241 -3.34 -2.86 8.90
CA LEU A 241 -4.68 -3.43 8.96
C LEU A 241 -5.68 -2.34 9.31
N THR A 242 -6.63 -2.08 8.40
CA THR A 242 -7.61 -0.99 8.52
C THR A 242 -9.00 -1.42 8.02
N GLY A 243 -9.98 -0.51 8.09
CA GLY A 243 -11.34 -0.75 7.61
C GLY A 243 -12.26 -1.35 8.67
N ALA A 244 -13.17 -2.23 8.25
CA ALA A 244 -14.17 -2.86 9.12
C ALA A 244 -13.57 -4.03 9.93
N ILE A 245 -12.70 -3.70 10.88
CA ILE A 245 -12.01 -4.66 11.75
C ILE A 245 -11.90 -4.12 13.18
N ASN A 246 -11.90 -5.00 14.19
CA ASN A 246 -11.86 -4.57 15.58
C ASN A 246 -10.50 -4.00 16.00
N ASN A 247 -9.40 -4.61 15.58
CA ASN A 247 -8.04 -4.19 15.92
C ASN A 247 -7.37 -3.57 14.70
N ILE A 248 -7.38 -2.25 14.62
CA ILE A 248 -6.69 -1.47 13.59
C ILE A 248 -5.24 -1.24 14.02
N GLY A 249 -4.28 -1.34 13.10
CA GLY A 249 -2.86 -1.06 13.39
C GLY A 249 -1.90 -1.80 12.50
N LEU A 250 -0.62 -1.77 12.89
CA LEU A 250 0.44 -2.54 12.22
C LEU A 250 0.56 -3.93 12.82
N ILE A 251 0.75 -4.89 11.94
CA ILE A 251 1.05 -6.27 12.31
C ILE A 251 2.27 -6.76 11.52
N GLU A 252 3.17 -7.47 12.17
CA GLU A 252 4.23 -8.21 11.49
C GLU A 252 3.93 -9.71 11.58
N VAL A 253 3.91 -10.35 10.43
CA VAL A 253 3.56 -11.77 10.30
C VAL A 253 4.51 -12.50 9.35
N PRO A 254 4.72 -13.82 9.54
CA PRO A 254 5.46 -14.62 8.58
C PRO A 254 4.69 -14.68 7.26
N MET A 255 5.43 -14.62 6.15
CA MET A 255 4.86 -14.83 4.82
C MET A 255 4.16 -16.19 4.74
N GLY A 256 3.01 -16.26 4.06
CA GLY A 256 2.21 -17.47 3.94
C GLY A 256 1.23 -17.73 5.08
N ILE A 257 1.10 -16.82 6.04
CA ILE A 257 0.01 -16.89 7.02
C ILE A 257 -1.35 -16.85 6.30
N PRO A 258 -2.34 -17.69 6.65
CA PRO A 258 -3.68 -17.59 6.09
C PRO A 258 -4.33 -16.24 6.40
N LEU A 259 -4.96 -15.62 5.40
CA LEU A 259 -5.65 -14.32 5.55
C LEU A 259 -6.70 -14.37 6.66
N ARG A 260 -7.41 -15.49 6.83
CA ARG A 260 -8.36 -15.74 7.94
C ARG A 260 -7.73 -15.50 9.31
N LYS A 261 -6.47 -15.92 9.53
CA LYS A 261 -5.79 -15.72 10.82
C LYS A 261 -5.48 -14.24 11.05
N ILE A 262 -5.11 -13.50 10.01
CA ILE A 262 -4.89 -12.06 10.11
C ILE A 262 -6.21 -11.37 10.53
N ILE A 263 -7.31 -11.67 9.85
CA ILE A 263 -8.59 -10.99 10.07
C ILE A 263 -9.20 -11.36 11.42
N TYR A 264 -9.29 -12.65 11.75
CA TYR A 264 -10.05 -13.08 12.92
C TYR A 264 -9.20 -13.22 14.18
N LEU A 265 -7.98 -13.78 14.09
CA LEU A 265 -7.15 -14.01 15.27
C LEU A 265 -6.40 -12.73 15.70
N ILE A 266 -5.80 -12.02 14.75
CA ILE A 266 -5.01 -10.82 15.06
C ILE A 266 -5.90 -9.58 15.04
N GLY A 267 -6.69 -9.41 13.98
CA GLY A 267 -7.59 -8.27 13.79
C GLY A 267 -8.84 -8.32 14.66
N GLY A 268 -9.12 -9.43 15.37
CA GLY A 268 -10.25 -9.56 16.28
C GLY A 268 -11.61 -9.67 15.60
N GLY A 269 -11.64 -9.91 14.29
CA GLY A 269 -12.85 -10.07 13.49
C GLY A 269 -13.58 -8.75 13.17
N ILE A 270 -14.77 -8.89 12.61
CA ILE A 270 -15.57 -7.77 12.10
C ILE A 270 -16.40 -7.15 13.25
N PRO A 271 -16.42 -5.82 13.39
CA PRO A 271 -17.19 -5.15 14.44
C PRO A 271 -18.70 -5.36 14.28
N ASN A 272 -19.44 -5.17 15.37
CA ASN A 272 -20.89 -5.22 15.41
C ASN A 272 -21.51 -6.55 14.94
N LYS A 273 -20.77 -7.67 15.04
CA LYS A 273 -21.17 -9.02 14.58
C LYS A 273 -21.57 -9.09 13.10
N ARG A 274 -21.10 -8.13 12.29
CA ARG A 274 -21.30 -8.15 10.83
C ARG A 274 -20.46 -9.24 10.19
N LYS A 275 -20.82 -9.61 8.95
CA LYS A 275 -20.09 -10.61 8.19
C LYS A 275 -18.93 -9.95 7.45
N PHE A 276 -17.81 -10.67 7.40
CA PHE A 276 -16.73 -10.33 6.50
C PHE A 276 -17.21 -10.45 5.05
N LYS A 277 -16.89 -9.49 4.20
CA LYS A 277 -17.23 -9.51 2.78
C LYS A 277 -16.01 -9.70 1.91
N ALA A 278 -15.01 -8.85 2.11
CA ALA A 278 -13.78 -8.86 1.34
C ALA A 278 -12.66 -8.09 2.04
N VAL A 279 -11.45 -8.21 1.54
CA VAL A 279 -10.32 -7.35 1.89
C VAL A 279 -9.67 -6.81 0.63
N GLN A 280 -9.47 -5.50 0.55
CA GLN A 280 -8.59 -4.89 -0.43
C GLN A 280 -7.14 -5.07 0.03
N MET A 281 -6.30 -5.60 -0.82
CA MET A 281 -4.90 -5.90 -0.54
C MET A 281 -3.99 -5.27 -1.58
N GLY A 282 -2.87 -4.69 -1.13
CA GLY A 282 -1.89 -4.09 -2.04
C GLY A 282 -2.11 -2.60 -2.32
N GLY A 283 -2.85 -1.90 -1.43
CA GLY A 283 -3.15 -0.48 -1.57
C GLY A 283 -4.22 -0.17 -2.62
N PRO A 284 -4.36 1.10 -3.04
CA PRO A 284 -5.42 1.55 -3.96
C PRO A 284 -5.38 0.89 -5.34
N SER A 285 -4.20 0.49 -5.80
CA SER A 285 -4.02 -0.22 -7.08
C SER A 285 -3.89 -1.73 -6.92
N GLY A 286 -4.20 -2.26 -5.73
CA GLY A 286 -4.13 -3.68 -5.41
C GLY A 286 -5.29 -4.48 -5.99
N GLY A 287 -5.96 -5.27 -5.15
CA GLY A 287 -7.14 -6.02 -5.59
C GLY A 287 -7.97 -6.51 -4.40
N CYS A 288 -9.21 -6.85 -4.69
CA CYS A 288 -10.18 -7.30 -3.70
C CYS A 288 -10.20 -8.82 -3.60
N ILE A 289 -10.08 -9.37 -2.40
CA ILE A 289 -10.14 -10.81 -2.10
C ILE A 289 -11.42 -11.09 -1.33
N PRO A 290 -12.37 -11.90 -1.87
CA PRO A 290 -13.67 -12.17 -1.27
C PRO A 290 -13.59 -13.18 -0.12
N GLU A 291 -14.68 -13.32 0.64
CA GLU A 291 -14.83 -14.30 1.72
C GLU A 291 -14.52 -15.73 1.26
N SER A 292 -14.92 -16.11 0.05
CA SER A 292 -14.67 -17.45 -0.51
C SER A 292 -13.18 -17.81 -0.62
N LEU A 293 -12.28 -16.81 -0.62
CA LEU A 293 -10.84 -16.96 -0.70
C LEU A 293 -10.11 -16.54 0.59
N ILE A 294 -10.81 -16.44 1.72
CA ILE A 294 -10.25 -15.97 2.99
C ILE A 294 -9.13 -16.87 3.56
N ASP A 295 -9.03 -18.10 3.10
CA ASP A 295 -7.96 -19.03 3.52
C ASP A 295 -6.70 -18.95 2.64
N THR A 296 -6.67 -18.00 1.69
CA THR A 296 -5.49 -17.77 0.85
C THR A 296 -4.28 -17.44 1.70
N PRO A 297 -3.14 -18.13 1.50
CA PRO A 297 -1.87 -17.76 2.12
C PRO A 297 -1.43 -16.37 1.67
N VAL A 298 -0.99 -15.54 2.62
CA VAL A 298 -0.51 -14.19 2.32
C VAL A 298 0.95 -14.25 1.87
N ASP A 299 1.15 -14.58 0.60
CA ASP A 299 2.43 -14.56 -0.09
C ASP A 299 2.28 -14.02 -1.52
N TYR A 300 3.40 -13.70 -2.18
CA TYR A 300 3.36 -13.03 -3.50
C TYR A 300 2.63 -13.86 -4.55
N GLU A 301 2.85 -15.17 -4.55
CA GLU A 301 2.30 -16.08 -5.55
C GLU A 301 0.80 -16.29 -5.35
N SER A 302 0.40 -16.62 -4.13
CA SER A 302 -1.00 -16.93 -3.79
C SER A 302 -1.90 -15.70 -3.95
N ILE A 303 -1.43 -14.54 -3.49
CA ILE A 303 -2.18 -13.28 -3.66
C ILE A 303 -2.32 -12.93 -5.14
N THR A 304 -1.27 -13.07 -5.95
CA THR A 304 -1.35 -12.77 -7.40
C THR A 304 -2.36 -13.66 -8.12
N GLN A 305 -2.51 -14.92 -7.72
CA GLN A 305 -3.51 -15.83 -8.30
C GLN A 305 -4.96 -15.37 -8.07
N THR A 306 -5.23 -14.62 -7.02
CA THR A 306 -6.57 -14.04 -6.79
C THR A 306 -6.89 -12.87 -7.75
N GLY A 307 -5.88 -12.30 -8.39
CA GLY A 307 -5.96 -11.05 -9.18
C GLY A 307 -5.57 -9.79 -8.38
N ALA A 308 -5.31 -9.95 -7.08
CA ALA A 308 -4.77 -8.89 -6.24
C ALA A 308 -3.23 -8.86 -6.31
N ILE A 309 -2.60 -7.89 -5.66
CA ILE A 309 -1.16 -7.82 -5.49
C ILE A 309 -0.79 -7.69 -4.01
N MET A 310 0.43 -8.08 -3.65
CA MET A 310 0.91 -7.91 -2.27
C MET A 310 0.99 -6.43 -1.88
N GLY A 311 1.46 -5.58 -2.78
CA GLY A 311 1.67 -4.17 -2.54
C GLY A 311 2.66 -3.89 -1.42
N SER A 312 2.62 -2.68 -0.88
CA SER A 312 3.44 -2.26 0.25
C SER A 312 3.02 -2.91 1.58
N GLY A 313 1.77 -3.38 1.69
CA GLY A 313 1.23 -4.06 2.86
C GLY A 313 -0.05 -3.42 3.42
N GLY A 314 -0.70 -2.53 2.64
CA GLY A 314 -2.03 -2.03 3.01
C GLY A 314 -3.10 -3.11 2.92
N MET A 315 -3.90 -3.28 3.97
CA MET A 315 -5.07 -4.15 4.04
C MET A 315 -6.28 -3.36 4.52
N VAL A 316 -7.32 -3.25 3.67
CA VAL A 316 -8.59 -2.60 4.03
C VAL A 316 -9.69 -3.66 4.09
N VAL A 317 -10.12 -3.99 5.29
CA VAL A 317 -11.17 -4.99 5.53
C VAL A 317 -12.54 -4.38 5.30
N MET A 318 -13.43 -5.11 4.65
CA MET A 318 -14.79 -4.70 4.27
C MET A 318 -15.81 -5.69 4.81
N ASP A 319 -16.91 -5.17 5.33
CA ASP A 319 -18.05 -5.94 5.79
C ASP A 319 -19.21 -5.95 4.78
N GLU A 320 -20.28 -6.64 5.11
CA GLU A 320 -21.49 -6.79 4.29
C GLU A 320 -22.17 -5.48 3.90
N THR A 321 -21.90 -4.36 4.60
CA THR A 321 -22.46 -3.04 4.28
C THR A 321 -21.64 -2.26 3.26
N THR A 322 -20.52 -2.81 2.78
CA THR A 322 -19.66 -2.17 1.78
C THR A 322 -20.18 -2.45 0.37
N CYS A 323 -20.42 -1.40 -0.41
CA CYS A 323 -20.74 -1.53 -1.84
C CYS A 323 -19.47 -1.78 -2.65
N MET A 324 -19.42 -2.88 -3.39
CA MET A 324 -18.22 -3.24 -4.14
C MET A 324 -18.00 -2.37 -5.39
N VAL A 325 -19.05 -1.84 -5.99
CA VAL A 325 -18.95 -0.82 -7.05
C VAL A 325 -18.43 0.50 -6.50
N GLY A 326 -18.94 0.92 -5.35
CA GLY A 326 -18.52 2.14 -4.67
C GLY A 326 -17.06 2.09 -4.21
N ILE A 327 -16.58 0.94 -3.72
CA ILE A 327 -15.19 0.79 -3.29
C ILE A 327 -14.23 0.73 -4.49
N ALA A 328 -14.62 0.10 -5.60
CA ALA A 328 -13.87 0.11 -6.84
C ALA A 328 -13.72 1.55 -7.38
N LYS A 329 -14.81 2.32 -7.36
CA LYS A 329 -14.80 3.75 -7.70
C LYS A 329 -13.80 4.53 -6.83
N PHE A 330 -13.87 4.35 -5.50
CA PHE A 330 -13.00 5.06 -4.54
C PHE A 330 -11.51 4.82 -4.80
N PHE A 331 -11.11 3.57 -5.01
CA PHE A 331 -9.71 3.26 -5.29
C PHE A 331 -9.25 3.74 -6.66
N LEU A 332 -10.12 3.68 -7.65
CA LEU A 332 -9.79 4.17 -8.99
C LEU A 332 -9.70 5.71 -9.03
N GLU A 333 -10.54 6.42 -8.28
CA GLU A 333 -10.49 7.87 -8.10
C GLU A 333 -9.11 8.30 -7.58
N PHE A 334 -8.64 7.68 -6.50
CA PHE A 334 -7.30 7.93 -5.98
C PHE A 334 -6.20 7.69 -7.04
N THR A 335 -6.22 6.55 -7.73
CA THR A 335 -5.19 6.24 -8.73
C THR A 335 -5.25 7.13 -9.96
N GLN A 336 -6.42 7.64 -10.31
CA GLN A 336 -6.62 8.60 -11.39
C GLN A 336 -6.06 9.98 -11.01
N GLU A 337 -6.32 10.46 -9.80
CA GLU A 337 -5.79 11.73 -9.28
C GLU A 337 -4.26 11.71 -9.17
N GLU A 338 -3.68 10.57 -8.78
CA GLU A 338 -2.24 10.37 -8.63
C GLU A 338 -1.52 10.05 -9.96
N SER A 339 -2.22 10.02 -11.07
CA SER A 339 -1.61 9.81 -12.37
C SER A 339 -0.67 10.97 -12.74
N CYS A 340 0.60 10.65 -13.09
CA CYS A 340 1.53 11.68 -13.57
C CYS A 340 1.13 12.30 -14.93
N GLY A 341 0.13 11.74 -15.61
CA GLY A 341 -0.39 12.19 -16.89
C GLY A 341 0.49 11.90 -18.11
N LYS A 342 1.60 11.15 -17.97
CA LYS A 342 2.56 10.94 -19.05
C LYS A 342 2.02 10.07 -20.18
N CYS A 343 1.45 8.91 -19.87
CA CYS A 343 0.93 8.00 -20.90
C CYS A 343 -0.60 8.09 -21.02
N VAL A 344 -1.09 8.01 -22.26
CA VAL A 344 -2.52 8.15 -22.59
C VAL A 344 -3.38 7.08 -21.93
N PRO A 345 -2.99 5.78 -21.93
CA PRO A 345 -3.82 4.74 -21.30
C PRO A 345 -4.14 5.04 -19.83
N CYS A 346 -3.14 5.39 -19.03
CA CYS A 346 -3.34 5.77 -17.64
C CYS A 346 -4.16 7.07 -17.53
N ARG A 347 -3.71 8.17 -18.18
CA ARG A 347 -4.33 9.50 -18.03
C ARG A 347 -5.78 9.54 -18.45
N ILE A 348 -6.12 8.98 -19.61
CA ILE A 348 -7.48 9.04 -20.20
C ILE A 348 -8.27 7.80 -19.83
N GLY A 349 -7.66 6.61 -19.90
CA GLY A 349 -8.37 5.36 -19.65
C GLY A 349 -8.90 5.26 -18.22
N THR A 350 -8.10 5.61 -17.20
CA THR A 350 -8.58 5.61 -15.81
C THR A 350 -9.71 6.62 -15.59
N LYS A 351 -9.68 7.78 -16.29
CA LYS A 351 -10.78 8.75 -16.22
C LYS A 351 -12.07 8.22 -16.81
N VAL A 352 -12.01 7.59 -17.98
CA VAL A 352 -13.20 6.98 -18.62
C VAL A 352 -13.78 5.87 -17.73
N MET A 353 -12.92 5.02 -17.15
CA MET A 353 -13.37 4.00 -16.18
C MET A 353 -14.05 4.64 -14.96
N LEU A 354 -13.46 5.71 -14.41
CA LEU A 354 -14.02 6.41 -13.25
C LEU A 354 -15.39 7.02 -13.57
N ASP A 355 -15.52 7.71 -14.71
CA ASP A 355 -16.78 8.30 -15.16
C ASP A 355 -17.87 7.22 -15.33
N THR A 356 -17.52 6.04 -15.82
CA THR A 356 -18.42 4.89 -15.94
C THR A 356 -18.88 4.39 -14.57
N LEU A 357 -17.95 4.22 -13.61
CA LEU A 357 -18.30 3.80 -12.25
C LEU A 357 -19.14 4.85 -11.51
N GLU A 358 -18.85 6.12 -11.72
CA GLU A 358 -19.68 7.23 -11.20
C GLU A 358 -21.09 7.18 -11.77
N ALA A 359 -21.23 6.93 -13.07
CA ALA A 359 -22.54 6.79 -13.71
C ALA A 359 -23.31 5.59 -13.13
N ILE A 360 -22.66 4.45 -12.93
CA ILE A 360 -23.27 3.25 -12.32
C ILE A 360 -23.73 3.55 -10.90
N CYS A 361 -22.88 4.12 -10.04
CA CYS A 361 -23.22 4.48 -8.66
C CYS A 361 -24.32 5.55 -8.56
N ALA A 362 -24.46 6.40 -9.59
CA ALA A 362 -25.48 7.44 -9.70
C ALA A 362 -26.79 6.94 -10.36
N GLY A 363 -26.94 5.64 -10.62
CA GLY A 363 -28.14 5.05 -11.25
C GLY A 363 -28.26 5.29 -12.76
N ARG A 364 -27.22 5.85 -13.38
CA ARG A 364 -27.16 6.11 -14.82
C ARG A 364 -26.38 5.06 -15.61
N GLY A 365 -25.97 3.96 -14.94
CA GLY A 365 -25.32 2.83 -15.59
C GLY A 365 -26.21 2.21 -16.69
N LYS A 366 -25.59 1.68 -17.74
CA LYS A 366 -26.21 1.14 -18.95
C LYS A 366 -25.74 -0.29 -19.19
N ASP A 367 -26.51 -1.04 -19.94
CA ASP A 367 -26.09 -2.34 -20.47
C ASP A 367 -24.82 -2.16 -21.32
N GLY A 368 -23.84 -3.04 -21.11
CA GLY A 368 -22.52 -2.97 -21.74
C GLY A 368 -21.45 -2.21 -20.94
N ASP A 369 -21.81 -1.49 -19.85
CA ASP A 369 -20.82 -0.76 -19.04
C ASP A 369 -19.84 -1.70 -18.34
N ILE A 370 -20.25 -2.92 -17.97
CA ILE A 370 -19.36 -3.90 -17.32
C ILE A 370 -18.31 -4.38 -18.32
N GLU A 371 -18.72 -4.74 -19.51
CA GLU A 371 -17.86 -5.18 -20.60
C GLU A 371 -16.89 -4.06 -21.02
N LEU A 372 -17.37 -2.82 -21.10
CA LEU A 372 -16.52 -1.64 -21.34
C LEU A 372 -15.45 -1.49 -20.25
N LEU A 373 -15.80 -1.67 -18.97
CA LEU A 373 -14.86 -1.61 -17.87
C LEU A 373 -13.80 -2.73 -17.94
N GLU A 374 -14.20 -3.95 -18.28
CA GLU A 374 -13.31 -5.10 -18.44
C GLU A 374 -12.32 -4.90 -19.59
N ASP A 375 -12.80 -4.50 -20.77
CA ASP A 375 -11.98 -4.26 -21.98
C ASP A 375 -11.00 -3.11 -21.75
N LEU A 376 -11.49 -1.97 -21.28
CA LEU A 376 -10.66 -0.80 -21.02
C LEU A 376 -9.62 -1.05 -19.91
N ALA A 377 -9.99 -1.82 -18.89
CA ALA A 377 -9.07 -2.24 -17.83
C ALA A 377 -7.89 -3.04 -18.39
N GLN A 378 -8.15 -3.98 -19.31
CA GLN A 378 -7.11 -4.78 -19.94
C GLN A 378 -6.20 -3.92 -20.82
N ASP A 379 -6.76 -3.02 -21.62
CA ASP A 379 -5.99 -2.09 -22.44
C ASP A 379 -5.08 -1.19 -21.60
N ILE A 380 -5.56 -0.65 -20.48
CA ILE A 380 -4.78 0.18 -19.56
C ILE A 380 -3.64 -0.62 -18.96
N LYS A 381 -3.88 -1.86 -18.53
CA LYS A 381 -2.86 -2.74 -17.96
C LYS A 381 -1.74 -3.03 -18.94
N ASP A 382 -2.08 -3.34 -20.18
CA ASP A 382 -1.13 -3.82 -21.18
C ASP A 382 -0.32 -2.68 -21.81
N THR A 383 -0.87 -1.47 -21.84
CA THR A 383 -0.26 -0.35 -22.58
C THR A 383 0.27 0.78 -21.70
N SER A 384 0.04 0.75 -20.39
CA SER A 384 0.58 1.76 -19.47
C SER A 384 2.08 1.61 -19.27
N LEU A 385 2.77 2.76 -19.14
CA LEU A 385 4.21 2.83 -19.04
C LEU A 385 4.79 2.27 -17.73
N CYS A 386 4.10 2.45 -16.61
CA CYS A 386 4.59 2.10 -15.27
C CYS A 386 3.56 1.32 -14.45
N GLY A 387 4.01 0.80 -13.30
CA GLY A 387 3.21 0.00 -12.39
C GLY A 387 1.91 0.67 -11.93
N LEU A 388 1.87 2.02 -11.76
CA LEU A 388 0.65 2.70 -11.36
C LEU A 388 -0.47 2.45 -12.37
N GLY A 389 -0.26 2.75 -13.66
CA GLY A 389 -1.27 2.50 -14.68
C GLY A 389 -1.54 1.02 -14.91
N GLN A 390 -0.51 0.16 -14.86
CA GLN A 390 -0.65 -1.29 -15.04
C GLN A 390 -1.46 -1.95 -13.93
N THR A 391 -1.55 -1.37 -12.75
CA THR A 391 -2.28 -1.94 -11.61
C THR A 391 -3.54 -1.16 -11.24
N ALA A 392 -3.70 0.09 -11.66
CA ALA A 392 -4.87 0.93 -11.38
C ALA A 392 -6.23 0.23 -11.65
N PRO A 393 -6.39 -0.60 -12.71
CA PRO A 393 -7.63 -1.31 -12.97
C PRO A 393 -7.91 -2.52 -12.06
N ASN A 394 -6.93 -3.02 -11.30
CA ASN A 394 -7.10 -4.25 -10.53
C ASN A 394 -8.29 -4.24 -9.55
N PRO A 395 -8.56 -3.15 -8.78
CA PRO A 395 -9.74 -3.11 -7.90
C PRO A 395 -11.04 -3.27 -8.69
N VAL A 396 -11.14 -2.67 -9.88
CA VAL A 396 -12.31 -2.80 -10.75
C VAL A 396 -12.45 -4.22 -11.26
N LEU A 397 -11.39 -4.79 -11.83
CA LEU A 397 -11.39 -6.16 -12.35
C LEU A 397 -11.70 -7.21 -11.27
N THR A 398 -11.12 -7.07 -10.09
CA THR A 398 -11.37 -8.03 -9.01
C THR A 398 -12.75 -7.90 -8.40
N THR A 399 -13.32 -6.69 -8.31
CA THR A 399 -14.70 -6.50 -7.84
C THR A 399 -15.71 -6.97 -8.88
N ILE A 400 -15.48 -6.77 -10.17
CA ILE A 400 -16.32 -7.37 -11.22
C ILE A 400 -16.23 -8.90 -11.16
N LYS A 401 -15.00 -9.45 -11.09
CA LYS A 401 -14.79 -10.91 -11.05
C LYS A 401 -15.55 -11.60 -9.92
N TYR A 402 -15.54 -11.01 -8.73
CA TYR A 402 -16.08 -11.67 -7.54
C TYR A 402 -17.47 -11.17 -7.11
N PHE A 403 -17.90 -10.01 -7.58
CA PHE A 403 -19.14 -9.34 -7.18
C PHE A 403 -19.92 -8.78 -8.37
N ARG A 404 -19.85 -9.44 -9.54
CA ARG A 404 -20.54 -9.02 -10.77
C ARG A 404 -22.03 -8.75 -10.54
N SER A 405 -22.69 -9.57 -9.71
CA SER A 405 -24.10 -9.39 -9.37
C SER A 405 -24.43 -8.03 -8.72
N GLU A 406 -23.46 -7.43 -7.99
CA GLU A 406 -23.67 -6.08 -7.45
C GLU A 406 -23.65 -5.02 -8.56
N TYR A 407 -22.80 -5.17 -9.57
CA TYR A 407 -22.81 -4.29 -10.76
C TYR A 407 -24.11 -4.42 -11.53
N GLU A 408 -24.56 -5.64 -11.79
CA GLU A 408 -25.82 -5.92 -12.46
C GLU A 408 -27.01 -5.31 -11.69
N ALA A 409 -27.06 -5.45 -10.37
CA ALA A 409 -28.10 -4.83 -9.55
C ALA A 409 -28.09 -3.30 -9.65
N HIS A 410 -26.90 -2.65 -9.70
CA HIS A 410 -26.78 -1.21 -9.88
C HIS A 410 -27.27 -0.77 -11.27
N ILE A 411 -26.96 -1.55 -12.32
CA ILE A 411 -27.25 -1.20 -13.72
C ILE A 411 -28.69 -1.52 -14.07
N GLN A 412 -29.16 -2.75 -13.83
CA GLN A 412 -30.44 -3.25 -14.27
C GLN A 412 -31.58 -2.95 -13.29
N GLU A 413 -31.35 -3.22 -11.98
CA GLU A 413 -32.36 -3.04 -10.95
C GLU A 413 -32.38 -1.61 -10.36
N LYS A 414 -31.38 -0.79 -10.70
CA LYS A 414 -31.16 0.55 -10.09
C LYS A 414 -31.18 0.48 -8.56
N ARG A 415 -30.55 -0.53 -8.00
CA ARG A 415 -30.51 -0.84 -6.57
C ARG A 415 -29.05 -1.08 -6.11
N CYS A 416 -28.69 -0.52 -4.97
CA CYS A 416 -27.43 -0.80 -4.31
C CYS A 416 -27.66 -1.86 -3.21
N PRO A 417 -27.17 -3.10 -3.35
CA PRO A 417 -27.38 -4.15 -2.34
C PRO A 417 -26.84 -3.79 -0.95
N ALA A 418 -25.78 -2.98 -0.88
CA ALA A 418 -25.19 -2.51 0.38
C ALA A 418 -25.84 -1.23 0.92
N HIS A 419 -26.87 -0.70 0.30
CA HIS A 419 -27.58 0.55 0.68
C HIS A 419 -26.64 1.75 0.95
N SER A 420 -25.52 1.86 0.22
CA SER A 420 -24.52 2.92 0.38
C SER A 420 -24.52 3.96 -0.74
N CYS A 421 -24.96 3.60 -1.96
CA CYS A 421 -25.06 4.53 -3.08
C CYS A 421 -26.31 5.39 -2.94
N LEU A 422 -26.15 6.65 -2.51
CA LEU A 422 -27.28 7.55 -2.21
C LEU A 422 -28.27 7.69 -3.37
N ALA A 423 -27.79 7.77 -4.61
CA ALA A 423 -28.65 7.91 -5.78
C ALA A 423 -29.58 6.72 -6.03
N LEU A 424 -29.20 5.54 -5.51
CA LEU A 424 -29.94 4.28 -5.65
C LEU A 424 -30.77 3.91 -4.43
N LEU A 425 -30.78 4.73 -3.39
CA LEU A 425 -31.64 4.53 -2.23
C LEU A 425 -33.08 4.92 -2.60
N LYS A 426 -34.00 4.02 -2.35
CA LYS A 426 -35.44 4.29 -2.40
C LYS A 426 -35.95 4.08 -0.97
N PHE A 427 -36.56 5.09 -0.42
CA PHE A 427 -37.19 4.97 0.88
C PHE A 427 -38.68 4.78 0.69
N GLU A 428 -39.20 3.76 1.36
CA GLU A 428 -40.61 3.43 1.35
C GLU A 428 -41.13 3.34 2.80
N VAL A 429 -42.40 3.65 2.97
CA VAL A 429 -43.07 3.50 4.28
C VAL A 429 -43.68 2.14 4.36
N ILE A 430 -43.34 1.35 5.38
CA ILE A 430 -43.92 0.04 5.66
C ILE A 430 -45.30 0.26 6.32
N PRO A 431 -46.40 -0.02 5.63
CA PRO A 431 -47.73 0.34 6.10
C PRO A 431 -48.09 -0.29 7.45
N GLU A 432 -47.65 -1.55 7.67
CA GLU A 432 -47.95 -2.34 8.88
C GLU A 432 -47.29 -1.75 10.13
N LEU A 433 -46.16 -1.11 9.98
CA LEU A 433 -45.38 -0.48 11.05
C LEU A 433 -45.77 0.98 11.25
N CYS A 434 -46.33 1.62 10.22
CA CYS A 434 -46.65 3.04 10.22
C CYS A 434 -47.80 3.35 11.21
N LYS A 435 -47.54 4.21 12.19
CA LYS A 435 -48.57 4.70 13.14
C LYS A 435 -49.26 5.99 12.68
N MET A 436 -49.08 6.39 11.42
CA MET A 436 -49.75 7.55 10.81
C MET A 436 -49.56 8.86 11.61
N CYS A 437 -48.42 9.00 12.30
CA CYS A 437 -48.16 10.11 13.24
C CYS A 437 -47.70 11.42 12.55
N GLY A 438 -47.26 11.37 11.27
CA GLY A 438 -46.83 12.53 10.49
C GLY A 438 -45.45 13.14 10.83
N VAL A 439 -44.72 12.56 11.79
CA VAL A 439 -43.41 13.09 12.22
C VAL A 439 -42.43 13.11 11.04
N CYS A 440 -42.36 12.05 10.25
CA CYS A 440 -41.50 11.96 9.09
C CYS A 440 -41.76 13.04 8.03
N ALA A 441 -43.03 13.42 7.82
CA ALA A 441 -43.40 14.47 6.87
C ALA A 441 -43.02 15.85 7.42
N LYS A 442 -43.22 16.08 8.73
CA LYS A 442 -42.85 17.35 9.39
C LYS A 442 -41.32 17.59 9.38
N ASP A 443 -40.54 16.53 9.56
CA ASP A 443 -39.10 16.64 9.67
C ASP A 443 -38.40 16.54 8.29
N CYS A 444 -39.14 16.37 7.20
CA CYS A 444 -38.58 16.29 5.86
C CYS A 444 -38.11 17.67 5.37
N PRO A 445 -36.81 17.90 5.16
CA PRO A 445 -36.30 19.25 4.83
C PRO A 445 -36.69 19.73 3.42
N VAL A 446 -37.18 18.84 2.55
CA VAL A 446 -37.58 19.13 1.16
C VAL A 446 -39.05 18.82 0.90
N GLU A 447 -39.82 18.56 1.95
CA GLU A 447 -41.26 18.27 1.86
C GLU A 447 -41.58 17.14 0.85
N ALA A 448 -40.69 16.13 0.77
CA ALA A 448 -40.86 14.97 -0.10
C ALA A 448 -41.84 13.92 0.46
N ILE A 449 -42.41 14.11 1.65
CA ILE A 449 -43.28 13.13 2.29
C ILE A 449 -44.70 13.72 2.40
N LYS A 450 -45.63 13.13 1.65
CA LYS A 450 -47.03 13.45 1.75
C LYS A 450 -47.66 12.68 2.91
N TRP A 451 -48.38 13.37 3.78
CA TRP A 451 -49.06 12.76 4.92
C TRP A 451 -50.40 13.46 5.19
N GLU A 452 -51.40 12.66 5.40
CA GLU A 452 -52.72 13.11 5.86
C GLU A 452 -53.13 12.34 7.12
N LYS A 453 -53.99 12.94 7.95
CA LYS A 453 -54.42 12.35 9.20
C LYS A 453 -55.08 10.99 8.97
N LYS A 454 -54.66 9.95 9.67
CA LYS A 454 -55.12 8.56 9.56
C LYS A 454 -54.74 7.88 8.22
N GLN A 455 -53.79 8.41 7.49
CA GLN A 455 -53.25 7.77 6.30
C GLN A 455 -51.74 7.44 6.47
N VAL A 456 -51.30 6.38 5.81
CA VAL A 456 -49.87 6.01 5.72
C VAL A 456 -49.19 7.10 4.93
N ALA A 457 -48.04 7.57 5.43
CA ALA A 457 -47.24 8.56 4.75
C ALA A 457 -46.66 7.97 3.42
N VAL A 458 -46.58 8.79 2.39
CA VAL A 458 -46.05 8.40 1.07
C VAL A 458 -44.86 9.28 0.72
N ILE A 459 -43.73 8.63 0.40
CA ILE A 459 -42.51 9.33 0.03
C ILE A 459 -42.48 9.55 -1.49
N ASP A 460 -42.35 10.82 -1.90
CA ASP A 460 -42.12 11.23 -3.28
C ASP A 460 -40.62 11.00 -3.60
N THR A 461 -40.32 9.92 -4.29
CA THR A 461 -38.95 9.49 -4.61
C THR A 461 -38.20 10.46 -5.53
N GLU A 462 -38.93 11.30 -6.30
CA GLU A 462 -38.32 12.31 -7.17
C GLU A 462 -37.87 13.55 -6.39
N LYS A 463 -38.68 13.96 -5.40
CA LYS A 463 -38.33 15.08 -4.49
C LYS A 463 -37.36 14.68 -3.39
N CYS A 464 -37.28 13.40 -3.05
CA CYS A 464 -36.50 12.91 -1.95
C CYS A 464 -34.98 13.08 -2.22
N ILE A 465 -34.32 13.89 -1.36
CA ILE A 465 -32.85 14.06 -1.41
C ILE A 465 -32.08 12.97 -0.66
N ARG A 466 -32.75 11.96 -0.17
CA ARG A 466 -32.18 10.77 0.50
C ARG A 466 -31.33 11.08 1.74
N CYS A 467 -31.70 12.13 2.48
CA CYS A 467 -30.96 12.59 3.67
C CYS A 467 -31.11 11.68 4.92
N LYS A 468 -31.99 10.68 4.87
CA LYS A 468 -32.28 9.71 5.96
C LYS A 468 -32.93 10.32 7.20
N THR A 469 -33.27 11.62 7.24
CA THR A 469 -33.90 12.27 8.38
C THR A 469 -35.19 11.56 8.80
N CYS A 470 -36.04 11.18 7.84
CA CYS A 470 -37.30 10.49 8.11
C CYS A 470 -37.10 9.10 8.77
N ILE A 471 -36.01 8.39 8.46
CA ILE A 471 -35.67 7.11 9.09
C ILE A 471 -35.31 7.34 10.56
N THR A 472 -34.45 8.34 10.81
CA THR A 472 -33.99 8.70 12.16
C THR A 472 -35.15 9.20 13.05
N SER A 473 -36.06 9.97 12.44
CA SER A 473 -37.25 10.51 13.15
C SER A 473 -38.34 9.46 13.42
N CYS A 474 -38.35 8.34 12.70
CA CYS A 474 -39.36 7.33 12.82
C CYS A 474 -39.12 6.38 14.02
N LYS A 475 -39.74 6.63 15.16
CA LYS A 475 -39.64 5.79 16.36
C LYS A 475 -40.21 4.37 16.17
N PHE A 476 -40.95 4.15 15.12
CA PHE A 476 -41.61 2.87 14.81
C PHE A 476 -40.85 2.05 13.78
N MET A 477 -39.69 2.55 13.31
CA MET A 477 -38.89 1.92 12.24
C MET A 477 -39.73 1.53 11.01
N ALA A 478 -40.71 2.38 10.68
CA ALA A 478 -41.66 2.17 9.57
C ALA A 478 -41.14 2.74 8.23
N ILE A 479 -39.87 3.10 8.09
CA ILE A 479 -39.28 3.60 6.86
C ILE A 479 -37.99 2.84 6.60
N GLU A 480 -37.92 2.19 5.46
CA GLU A 480 -36.76 1.44 4.97
C GLU A 480 -36.27 1.95 3.62
#